data_e5039169899cba9f1c7378acea25c305
#
_entry.id   e5039169899cba9f1c7378acea25c305
#
_cell.length_a   1.000
_cell.length_b   1.000
_cell.length_c   1.000
_cell.angle_alpha   90.00
_cell.angle_beta   90.00
_cell.angle_gamma   90.00
#
_symmetry.space_group_name_H-M   'P 1'
#
loop_
_entity.id
_entity.type
_entity.pdbx_description
1 polymer ?
#
loop_
_entity_poly.entity_id
_entity_poly.type
_entity_poly.pdbx_seq_one_letter_code
_entity_poly.pdbx_strand_id
1 'polypeptide(L)'
;MSNCSNGASTEKNYEKQSHYYFTVQPACSQAAKGGTMEVAMGKLAAQSAQSDDVKSFGKRMVTDHSKANDELKSIAAKKGVKLPSKEPSEKWSSDKAYMDMMVKDHEKDLAEFQEEASTGTDPDVKKFAEDTAKVVQEHLDLAKQTQSKLQ
;
A
#
# COMPACT_ATOMS: atom_id res chain seq x y z
N MET A 1 -22.99 -21.55 -45.68
CA MET A 1 -23.10 -20.25 -45.03
C MET A 1 -22.36 -20.35 -43.71
N SER A 2 -21.11 -19.88 -43.70
CA SER A 2 -20.19 -20.05 -42.57
C SER A 2 -20.26 -18.84 -41.64
N ASN A 3 -20.53 -19.10 -40.40
CA ASN A 3 -20.70 -18.12 -39.31
C ASN A 3 -19.34 -17.52 -38.89
N CYS A 4 -19.06 -16.29 -39.29
CA CYS A 4 -17.93 -15.50 -38.83
C CYS A 4 -18.39 -14.57 -37.69
N SER A 5 -18.63 -15.10 -36.47
CA SER A 5 -19.08 -14.28 -35.35
C SER A 5 -18.22 -14.41 -34.09
N ASN A 6 -17.10 -15.17 -34.09
CA ASN A 6 -16.32 -15.45 -32.89
C ASN A 6 -15.05 -14.59 -32.69
N GLY A 7 -14.66 -13.73 -33.64
CA GLY A 7 -13.44 -12.93 -33.55
C GLY A 7 -13.55 -11.74 -32.59
N ALA A 8 -14.64 -11.02 -32.63
CA ALA A 8 -14.82 -9.76 -31.90
C ALA A 8 -14.97 -9.93 -30.37
N SER A 9 -15.39 -11.11 -29.89
CA SER A 9 -15.55 -11.41 -28.48
C SER A 9 -14.21 -11.76 -27.81
N THR A 10 -13.32 -12.43 -28.53
CA THR A 10 -12.00 -12.81 -28.05
C THR A 10 -11.01 -11.64 -28.04
N GLU A 11 -11.04 -10.77 -29.02
CA GLU A 11 -10.21 -9.55 -29.06
C GLU A 11 -10.56 -8.58 -27.93
N LYS A 12 -11.84 -8.31 -27.70
CA LYS A 12 -12.30 -7.45 -26.59
C LYS A 12 -11.94 -8.02 -25.20
N ASN A 13 -11.93 -9.33 -25.06
CA ASN A 13 -11.49 -9.97 -23.83
C ASN A 13 -9.96 -9.88 -23.65
N TYR A 14 -9.19 -10.00 -24.72
CA TYR A 14 -7.74 -9.87 -24.68
C TYR A 14 -7.29 -8.44 -24.38
N GLU A 15 -7.93 -7.44 -24.99
CA GLU A 15 -7.66 -6.02 -24.70
C GLU A 15 -8.03 -5.64 -23.27
N LYS A 16 -9.17 -6.08 -22.74
CA LYS A 16 -9.55 -5.90 -21.34
C LYS A 16 -8.58 -6.57 -20.39
N GLN A 17 -8.15 -7.79 -20.70
CA GLN A 17 -7.21 -8.55 -19.86
C GLN A 17 -5.81 -7.94 -19.90
N SER A 18 -5.36 -7.45 -21.07
CA SER A 18 -4.10 -6.73 -21.23
C SER A 18 -4.09 -5.42 -20.44
N HIS A 19 -5.12 -4.60 -20.58
CA HIS A 19 -5.25 -3.33 -19.86
C HIS A 19 -5.30 -3.54 -18.33
N TYR A 20 -6.01 -4.58 -17.89
CA TYR A 20 -6.11 -4.97 -16.49
C TYR A 20 -4.74 -5.31 -15.88
N TYR A 21 -3.92 -6.11 -16.57
CA TYR A 21 -2.56 -6.42 -16.12
C TYR A 21 -1.64 -5.20 -16.07
N PHE A 22 -1.84 -4.23 -16.97
CA PHE A 22 -1.01 -3.03 -17.02
C PHE A 22 -1.31 -2.00 -15.92
N THR A 23 -2.51 -1.99 -15.37
CA THR A 23 -2.94 -1.00 -14.36
C THR A 23 -3.06 -1.58 -12.96
N VAL A 24 -3.74 -2.72 -12.80
CA VAL A 24 -4.07 -3.31 -11.49
C VAL A 24 -2.87 -4.02 -10.85
N GLN A 25 -2.08 -4.77 -11.63
CA GLN A 25 -0.92 -5.48 -11.12
C GLN A 25 0.16 -4.54 -10.53
N PRO A 26 0.55 -3.44 -11.20
CA PRO A 26 1.49 -2.48 -10.61
C PRO A 26 0.97 -1.82 -9.33
N ALA A 27 -0.29 -1.36 -9.31
CA ALA A 27 -0.89 -0.71 -8.15
C ALA A 27 -0.91 -1.64 -6.92
N CYS A 28 -1.40 -2.87 -7.10
CA CYS A 28 -1.40 -3.87 -6.03
C CYS A 28 0.02 -4.24 -5.56
N SER A 29 0.98 -4.37 -6.49
CA SER A 29 2.37 -4.69 -6.15
C SER A 29 3.05 -3.57 -5.38
N GLN A 30 2.82 -2.32 -5.74
CA GLN A 30 3.36 -1.14 -5.06
C GLN A 30 2.78 -1.04 -3.64
N ALA A 31 1.46 -1.12 -3.49
CA ALA A 31 0.80 -1.10 -2.19
C ALA A 31 1.26 -2.24 -1.27
N ALA A 32 1.45 -3.46 -1.81
CA ALA A 32 1.94 -4.59 -1.04
C ALA A 32 3.38 -4.40 -0.53
N LYS A 33 4.26 -3.83 -1.35
CA LYS A 33 5.64 -3.53 -0.94
C LYS A 33 5.67 -2.49 0.17
N GLY A 34 4.96 -1.38 0.01
CA GLY A 34 4.85 -0.33 1.01
C GLY A 34 4.28 -0.87 2.33
N GLY A 35 3.12 -1.50 2.28
CA GLY A 35 2.48 -2.05 3.48
C GLY A 35 3.30 -3.11 4.21
N THR A 36 4.05 -3.96 3.50
CA THR A 36 4.96 -4.94 4.12
C THR A 36 6.14 -4.25 4.79
N MET A 37 6.71 -3.21 4.16
CA MET A 37 7.78 -2.38 4.72
C MET A 37 7.32 -1.70 6.01
N GLU A 38 6.13 -1.08 6.00
CA GLU A 38 5.56 -0.37 7.14
C GLU A 38 5.33 -1.30 8.35
N VAL A 39 4.87 -2.54 8.10
CA VAL A 39 4.75 -3.55 9.17
C VAL A 39 6.11 -3.92 9.74
N ALA A 40 7.13 -4.15 8.90
CA ALA A 40 8.46 -4.52 9.34
C ALA A 40 9.12 -3.39 10.15
N MET A 41 9.09 -2.17 9.66
CA MET A 41 9.64 -1.00 10.34
C MET A 41 8.86 -0.65 11.61
N GLY A 42 7.54 -0.79 11.60
CA GLY A 42 6.70 -0.60 12.78
C GLY A 42 7.04 -1.59 13.91
N LYS A 43 7.34 -2.84 13.59
CA LYS A 43 7.83 -3.83 14.57
C LYS A 43 9.17 -3.42 15.16
N LEU A 44 10.11 -2.97 14.33
CA LEU A 44 11.40 -2.47 14.79
C LEU A 44 11.25 -1.26 15.72
N ALA A 45 10.41 -0.30 15.35
CA ALA A 45 10.11 0.87 16.18
C ALA A 45 9.49 0.48 17.53
N ALA A 46 8.51 -0.42 17.52
CA ALA A 46 7.87 -0.90 18.75
C ALA A 46 8.85 -1.59 19.72
N GLN A 47 9.90 -2.22 19.19
CA GLN A 47 10.91 -2.95 19.98
C GLN A 47 12.11 -2.09 20.37
N SER A 48 12.58 -1.20 19.49
CA SER A 48 13.90 -0.58 19.57
C SER A 48 13.87 0.92 19.83
N ALA A 49 12.73 1.60 19.63
CA ALA A 49 12.63 3.02 19.87
C ALA A 49 12.87 3.38 21.35
N GLN A 50 13.41 4.56 21.61
CA GLN A 50 13.60 5.11 22.96
C GLN A 50 12.37 5.89 23.42
N SER A 51 11.73 6.62 22.50
CA SER A 51 10.52 7.39 22.77
C SER A 51 9.29 6.49 22.80
N ASP A 52 8.46 6.63 23.83
CA ASP A 52 7.19 5.92 23.94
C ASP A 52 6.19 6.34 22.85
N ASP A 53 6.24 7.60 22.38
CA ASP A 53 5.43 8.07 21.26
C ASP A 53 5.83 7.34 19.96
N VAL A 54 7.12 7.14 19.72
CA VAL A 54 7.62 6.40 18.55
C VAL A 54 7.27 4.92 18.62
N LYS A 55 7.39 4.30 19.81
CA LYS A 55 6.93 2.91 20.03
C LYS A 55 5.44 2.76 19.73
N SER A 56 4.63 3.71 20.20
CA SER A 56 3.18 3.71 20.01
C SER A 56 2.81 3.90 18.53
N PHE A 57 3.51 4.81 17.85
CA PHE A 57 3.38 5.00 16.41
C PHE A 57 3.72 3.69 15.66
N GLY A 58 4.84 3.05 15.97
CA GLY A 58 5.24 1.77 15.37
C GLY A 58 4.19 0.68 15.55
N LYS A 59 3.59 0.54 16.74
CA LYS A 59 2.50 -0.41 16.99
C LYS A 59 1.26 -0.13 16.13
N ARG A 60 0.92 1.15 15.94
CA ARG A 60 -0.18 1.56 15.06
C ARG A 60 0.11 1.19 13.61
N MET A 61 1.34 1.43 13.12
CA MET A 61 1.76 1.01 11.78
C MET A 61 1.58 -0.50 11.58
N VAL A 62 2.01 -1.31 12.54
CA VAL A 62 1.83 -2.77 12.48
C VAL A 62 0.35 -3.15 12.36
N THR A 63 -0.50 -2.56 13.18
CA THR A 63 -1.93 -2.91 13.22
C THR A 63 -2.64 -2.52 11.92
N ASP A 64 -2.51 -1.26 11.52
CA ASP A 64 -3.28 -0.72 10.41
C ASP A 64 -2.78 -1.24 9.05
N HIS A 65 -1.46 -1.33 8.85
CA HIS A 65 -0.90 -1.88 7.62
C HIS A 65 -1.04 -3.40 7.51
N SER A 66 -1.05 -4.15 8.61
CA SER A 66 -1.38 -5.58 8.56
C SER A 66 -2.80 -5.80 8.07
N LYS A 67 -3.76 -5.03 8.57
CA LYS A 67 -5.16 -5.08 8.13
C LYS A 67 -5.30 -4.73 6.64
N ALA A 68 -4.67 -3.64 6.21
CA ALA A 68 -4.67 -3.24 4.79
C ALA A 68 -4.02 -4.29 3.89
N ASN A 69 -2.91 -4.90 4.32
CA ASN A 69 -2.24 -5.97 3.59
C ASN A 69 -3.14 -7.21 3.43
N ASP A 70 -3.92 -7.58 4.44
CA ASP A 70 -4.82 -8.72 4.37
C ASP A 70 -6.00 -8.43 3.42
N GLU A 71 -6.53 -7.22 3.42
CA GLU A 71 -7.54 -6.78 2.46
C GLU A 71 -6.98 -6.79 1.03
N LEU A 72 -5.78 -6.26 0.82
CA LEU A 72 -5.11 -6.26 -0.49
C LEU A 72 -4.85 -7.68 -1.01
N LYS A 73 -4.43 -8.61 -0.13
CA LYS A 73 -4.28 -10.04 -0.48
C LYS A 73 -5.61 -10.64 -0.96
N SER A 74 -6.70 -10.31 -0.29
CA SER A 74 -8.04 -10.78 -0.67
C SER A 74 -8.45 -10.24 -2.05
N ILE A 75 -8.21 -8.96 -2.32
CA ILE A 75 -8.48 -8.32 -3.62
C ILE A 75 -7.61 -8.97 -4.69
N ALA A 76 -6.30 -9.10 -4.45
CA ALA A 76 -5.35 -9.70 -5.38
C ALA A 76 -5.73 -11.15 -5.74
N ALA A 77 -6.14 -11.96 -4.75
CA ALA A 77 -6.58 -13.33 -4.97
C ALA A 77 -7.82 -13.41 -5.87
N LYS A 78 -8.82 -12.55 -5.65
CA LYS A 78 -10.02 -12.48 -6.51
C LYS A 78 -9.69 -12.13 -7.94
N LYS A 79 -8.64 -11.35 -8.16
CA LYS A 79 -8.26 -10.80 -9.46
C LYS A 79 -7.13 -11.57 -10.16
N GLY A 80 -6.60 -12.62 -9.53
CA GLY A 80 -5.47 -13.39 -10.07
C GLY A 80 -4.17 -12.60 -10.14
N VAL A 81 -4.03 -11.55 -9.31
CA VAL A 81 -2.85 -10.70 -9.21
C VAL A 81 -1.84 -11.34 -8.26
N LYS A 82 -0.57 -11.41 -8.65
CA LYS A 82 0.52 -11.89 -7.80
C LYS A 82 1.13 -10.74 -7.01
N LEU A 83 1.11 -10.85 -5.68
CA LEU A 83 1.78 -9.89 -4.81
C LEU A 83 3.24 -10.30 -4.57
N PRO A 84 4.16 -9.32 -4.36
CA PRO A 84 5.53 -9.59 -3.97
C PRO A 84 5.58 -10.33 -2.63
N SER A 85 6.46 -11.33 -2.51
CA SER A 85 6.64 -12.13 -1.29
C SER A 85 7.95 -11.87 -0.57
N LYS A 86 8.77 -10.92 -1.06
CA LYS A 86 10.07 -10.62 -0.45
C LYS A 86 9.86 -9.91 0.87
N GLU A 87 10.39 -10.49 1.95
CA GLU A 87 10.43 -9.85 3.25
C GLU A 87 11.43 -8.68 3.26
N PRO A 88 11.07 -7.53 3.85
CA PRO A 88 12.00 -6.43 4.03
C PRO A 88 13.11 -6.82 4.99
N SER A 89 14.34 -6.38 4.72
CA SER A 89 15.52 -6.61 5.56
C SER A 89 16.04 -5.33 6.20
N GLU A 90 15.13 -4.52 6.71
CA GLU A 90 15.45 -3.22 7.27
C GLU A 90 16.12 -3.32 8.64
N LYS A 91 16.93 -2.32 8.97
CA LYS A 91 17.61 -2.22 10.26
C LYS A 91 17.18 -0.96 10.98
N TRP A 92 17.05 -1.07 12.29
CA TRP A 92 16.82 0.09 13.15
C TRP A 92 18.04 1.01 13.16
N SER A 93 17.80 2.31 13.07
CA SER A 93 18.84 3.35 13.19
C SER A 93 18.61 4.23 14.43
N SER A 94 17.56 5.05 14.40
CA SER A 94 17.17 5.90 15.51
C SER A 94 15.70 6.31 15.40
N ASP A 95 15.13 6.81 16.50
CA ASP A 95 13.77 7.34 16.54
C ASP A 95 13.58 8.45 15.48
N LYS A 96 14.54 9.38 15.43
CA LYS A 96 14.48 10.48 14.47
C LYS A 96 14.54 9.99 13.02
N ALA A 97 15.48 9.11 12.70
CA ALA A 97 15.62 8.57 11.34
C ALA A 97 14.35 7.80 10.90
N TYR A 98 13.75 7.05 11.81
CA TYR A 98 12.49 6.36 11.57
C TYR A 98 11.36 7.35 11.29
N MET A 99 11.18 8.37 12.12
CA MET A 99 10.10 9.34 11.94
C MET A 99 10.31 10.20 10.69
N ASP A 100 11.54 10.57 10.34
CA ASP A 100 11.86 11.28 9.09
C ASP A 100 11.49 10.43 7.85
N MET A 101 11.77 9.12 7.91
CA MET A 101 11.38 8.18 6.87
C MET A 101 9.86 8.04 6.78
N MET A 102 9.17 7.87 7.92
CA MET A 102 7.72 7.72 7.95
C MET A 102 6.99 8.93 7.37
N VAL A 103 7.43 10.14 7.69
CA VAL A 103 6.84 11.36 7.10
C VAL A 103 6.98 11.34 5.58
N LYS A 104 8.19 11.08 5.08
CA LYS A 104 8.48 11.08 3.64
C LYS A 104 7.72 10.00 2.89
N ASP A 105 7.71 8.78 3.45
CA ASP A 105 7.07 7.63 2.80
C ASP A 105 5.54 7.81 2.79
N HIS A 106 4.95 8.27 3.89
CA HIS A 106 3.51 8.53 3.95
C HIS A 106 3.07 9.70 3.06
N GLU A 107 3.90 10.74 2.85
CA GLU A 107 3.60 11.79 1.87
C GLU A 107 3.52 11.23 0.44
N LYS A 108 4.45 10.35 0.09
CA LYS A 108 4.47 9.67 -1.20
C LYS A 108 3.30 8.71 -1.35
N ASP A 109 3.08 7.85 -0.37
CA ASP A 109 2.03 6.84 -0.39
C ASP A 109 0.64 7.49 -0.45
N LEU A 110 0.43 8.60 0.27
CA LEU A 110 -0.82 9.36 0.20
C LEU A 110 -1.10 9.84 -1.22
N ALA A 111 -0.10 10.40 -1.89
CA ALA A 111 -0.25 10.86 -3.27
C ALA A 111 -0.58 9.69 -4.22
N GLU A 112 0.09 8.55 -4.08
CA GLU A 112 -0.14 7.34 -4.90
C GLU A 112 -1.54 6.77 -4.67
N PHE A 113 -2.01 6.66 -3.43
CA PHE A 113 -3.36 6.19 -3.12
C PHE A 113 -4.44 7.15 -3.60
N GLN A 114 -4.23 8.47 -3.50
CA GLN A 114 -5.16 9.48 -4.02
C GLN A 114 -5.24 9.43 -5.55
N GLU A 115 -4.11 9.22 -6.24
CA GLU A 115 -4.08 9.04 -7.68
C GLU A 115 -4.86 7.79 -8.10
N GLU A 116 -4.60 6.64 -7.48
CA GLU A 116 -5.34 5.40 -7.77
C GLU A 116 -6.83 5.54 -7.46
N ALA A 117 -7.20 6.20 -6.37
CA ALA A 117 -8.59 6.46 -6.01
C ALA A 117 -9.31 7.33 -7.05
N SER A 118 -8.61 8.27 -7.70
CA SER A 118 -9.20 9.17 -8.70
C SER A 118 -9.17 8.59 -10.12
N THR A 119 -8.06 7.99 -10.53
CA THR A 119 -7.80 7.57 -11.91
C THR A 119 -7.90 6.07 -12.12
N GLY A 120 -7.86 5.26 -11.07
CA GLY A 120 -7.94 3.81 -11.13
C GLY A 120 -9.18 3.32 -11.87
N THR A 121 -9.04 2.21 -12.59
CA THR A 121 -10.11 1.64 -13.43
C THR A 121 -10.81 0.45 -12.79
N ASP A 122 -10.15 -0.22 -11.85
CA ASP A 122 -10.74 -1.36 -11.14
C ASP A 122 -11.48 -0.88 -9.88
N PRO A 123 -12.77 -1.18 -9.72
CA PRO A 123 -13.57 -0.65 -8.62
C PRO A 123 -13.14 -1.12 -7.24
N ASP A 124 -12.62 -2.35 -7.09
CA ASP A 124 -12.18 -2.86 -5.78
C ASP A 124 -10.84 -2.22 -5.38
N VAL A 125 -9.90 -2.10 -6.34
CA VAL A 125 -8.58 -1.46 -6.11
C VAL A 125 -8.77 0.04 -5.83
N LYS A 126 -9.65 0.67 -6.58
CA LYS A 126 -10.02 2.08 -6.40
C LYS A 126 -10.59 2.35 -5.01
N LYS A 127 -11.53 1.51 -4.57
CA LYS A 127 -12.11 1.62 -3.22
C LYS A 127 -11.08 1.37 -2.14
N PHE A 128 -10.23 0.35 -2.29
CA PHE A 128 -9.12 0.08 -1.38
C PHE A 128 -8.19 1.30 -1.26
N ALA A 129 -7.85 1.92 -2.39
CA ALA A 129 -7.00 3.11 -2.41
C ALA A 129 -7.67 4.31 -1.71
N GLU A 130 -8.97 4.52 -1.94
CA GLU A 130 -9.74 5.59 -1.29
C GLU A 130 -9.78 5.42 0.24
N ASP A 131 -10.05 4.21 0.73
CA ASP A 131 -10.13 3.94 2.16
C ASP A 131 -8.74 3.97 2.81
N THR A 132 -7.71 3.44 2.14
CA THR A 132 -6.32 3.46 2.60
C THR A 132 -5.76 4.88 2.65
N ALA A 133 -6.07 5.74 1.66
CA ALA A 133 -5.64 7.14 1.66
C ALA A 133 -6.07 7.90 2.94
N LYS A 134 -7.26 7.63 3.47
CA LYS A 134 -7.75 8.23 4.71
C LYS A 134 -6.89 7.83 5.91
N VAL A 135 -6.55 6.54 6.01
CA VAL A 135 -5.70 6.01 7.08
C VAL A 135 -4.27 6.54 6.97
N VAL A 136 -3.71 6.59 5.75
CA VAL A 136 -2.37 7.12 5.49
C VAL A 136 -2.29 8.62 5.82
N GLN A 137 -3.35 9.39 5.57
CA GLN A 137 -3.40 10.79 5.99
C GLN A 137 -3.34 10.94 7.52
N GLU A 138 -4.09 10.11 8.27
CA GLU A 138 -4.02 10.11 9.74
C GLU A 138 -2.63 9.73 10.25
N HIS A 139 -1.99 8.74 9.60
CA HIS A 139 -0.63 8.34 9.92
C HIS A 139 0.38 9.47 9.66
N LEU A 140 0.23 10.18 8.54
CA LEU A 140 1.10 11.32 8.20
C LEU A 140 1.00 12.44 9.22
N ASP A 141 -0.21 12.79 9.64
CA ASP A 141 -0.45 13.82 10.64
C ASP A 141 0.18 13.43 11.99
N LEU A 142 -0.02 12.17 12.40
CA LEU A 142 0.58 11.64 13.62
C LEU A 142 2.11 11.55 13.52
N ALA A 143 2.64 11.18 12.35
CA ALA A 143 4.09 11.11 12.11
C ALA A 143 4.73 12.51 12.26
N LYS A 144 4.15 13.54 11.65
CA LYS A 144 4.62 14.93 11.76
C LYS A 144 4.56 15.42 13.22
N GLN A 145 3.47 15.11 13.92
CA GLN A 145 3.33 15.47 15.34
C GLN A 145 4.39 14.77 16.20
N THR A 146 4.63 13.48 15.98
CA THR A 146 5.62 12.71 16.74
C THR A 146 7.04 13.18 16.41
N GLN A 147 7.36 13.40 15.12
CA GLN A 147 8.63 13.93 14.66
C GLN A 147 8.98 15.28 15.33
N SER A 148 8.01 16.18 15.47
CA SER A 148 8.24 17.50 16.06
C SER A 148 8.64 17.46 17.52
N LYS A 149 8.34 16.37 18.24
CA LYS A 149 8.73 16.16 19.64
C LYS A 149 10.15 15.61 19.81
N LEU A 150 10.78 15.17 18.73
CA LEU A 150 12.14 14.58 18.72
C LEU A 150 13.24 15.61 18.42
N GLN A 151 12.91 16.87 18.27
CA GLN A 151 13.84 17.96 17.97
C GLN A 151 14.47 18.54 19.24
#